data_691e77da291d1f95d0ada81b211fcef5
#
_entry.id   691e77da291d1f95d0ada81b211fcef5
#
_cell.length_a   1.000
_cell.length_b   1.000
_cell.length_c   1.000
_cell.angle_alpha   90.00
_cell.angle_beta   90.00
_cell.angle_gamma   90.00
#
_symmetry.space_group_name_H-M   'P 1'
#
loop_
_entity.id
_entity.type
_entity.pdbx_description
1 polymer ?
#
loop_
_entity_poly.entity_id
_entity_poly.type
_entity_poly.pdbx_seq_one_letter_code
_entity_poly.pdbx_strand_id
1 'polypeptide(L)'
;DIEFREIKGEEYVYVTKEEVGQAVEAIVPGVVDVLKSLTFPVSMHWAGNSFEYIRPVHTLTVLLDEQEFDLDFLDIKGSRVSRGHRFLGKETKIQSALSYEEDLRKQFVIADPCEREQMIVDQIKEIEAK
;
A
#
# COMPACT_ATOMS: atom_id res chain seq x y z
N ASP A 1 -22.08 26.29 9.54
CA ASP A 1 -22.85 26.82 10.66
C ASP A 1 -21.92 27.23 11.79
N ILE A 2 -22.26 28.34 12.46
CA ILE A 2 -21.52 28.84 13.62
C ILE A 2 -22.39 28.59 14.85
N GLU A 3 -21.82 27.92 15.85
CA GLU A 3 -22.48 27.66 17.15
C GLU A 3 -21.65 28.26 18.26
N PHE A 4 -22.33 28.81 19.26
CA PHE A 4 -21.72 29.28 20.50
C PHE A 4 -22.00 28.27 21.61
N ARG A 5 -20.94 27.79 22.28
CA ARG A 5 -21.04 26.84 23.41
C ARG A 5 -20.30 27.38 24.60
N GLU A 6 -20.97 27.37 25.74
CA GLU A 6 -20.37 27.73 27.01
C GLU A 6 -19.68 26.52 27.65
N ILE A 7 -18.40 26.63 27.93
CA ILE A 7 -17.61 25.60 28.62
C ILE A 7 -16.91 26.26 29.81
N LYS A 8 -17.23 25.81 31.00
CA LYS A 8 -16.67 26.29 32.28
C LYS A 8 -16.83 27.80 32.52
N GLY A 9 -17.92 28.39 32.03
CA GLY A 9 -18.22 29.82 32.20
C GLY A 9 -17.58 30.72 31.14
N GLU A 10 -16.95 30.17 30.12
CA GLU A 10 -16.42 30.91 28.97
C GLU A 10 -17.16 30.49 27.70
N GLU A 11 -17.45 31.45 26.83
CA GLU A 11 -18.12 31.22 25.54
C GLU A 11 -17.13 30.92 24.43
N TYR A 12 -17.31 29.77 23.77
CA TYR A 12 -16.48 29.33 22.64
C TYR A 12 -17.29 29.32 21.36
N VAL A 13 -16.63 29.74 20.27
CA VAL A 13 -17.21 29.69 18.92
C VAL A 13 -16.81 28.36 18.25
N TYR A 14 -17.81 27.59 17.86
CA TYR A 14 -17.63 26.37 17.08
C TYR A 14 -18.08 26.60 15.65
N VAL A 15 -17.24 26.17 14.70
CA VAL A 15 -17.55 26.23 13.28
C VAL A 15 -17.57 24.82 12.71
N THR A 16 -18.72 24.41 12.17
CA THR A 16 -18.81 23.17 11.42
C THR A 16 -18.54 23.47 9.95
N LYS A 17 -17.43 22.92 9.43
CA LYS A 17 -17.08 22.95 8.02
C LYS A 17 -17.43 21.59 7.41
N GLU A 18 -18.32 21.56 6.43
CA GLU A 18 -18.59 20.39 5.62
C GLU A 18 -17.59 20.37 4.45
N GLU A 19 -16.80 19.29 4.36
CA GLU A 19 -15.97 19.01 3.20
C GLU A 19 -16.58 17.85 2.42
N VAL A 20 -17.00 18.12 1.21
CA VAL A 20 -17.54 17.08 0.31
C VAL A 20 -16.39 16.20 -0.15
N GLY A 21 -16.51 14.88 0.07
CA GLY A 21 -15.54 13.91 -0.43
C GLY A 21 -15.44 13.91 -1.96
N GLN A 22 -14.29 13.55 -2.47
CA GLN A 22 -14.06 13.41 -3.91
C GLN A 22 -14.24 11.94 -4.32
N ALA A 23 -14.61 11.71 -5.58
CA ALA A 23 -14.62 10.38 -6.15
C ALA A 23 -13.20 9.78 -6.19
N VAL A 24 -13.09 8.47 -6.00
CA VAL A 24 -11.78 7.79 -5.92
C VAL A 24 -10.99 7.97 -7.22
N GLU A 25 -11.65 7.95 -8.36
CA GLU A 25 -11.07 8.17 -9.67
C GLU A 25 -10.35 9.53 -9.79
N ALA A 26 -10.80 10.52 -9.04
CA ALA A 26 -10.18 11.85 -9.00
C ALA A 26 -8.96 11.90 -8.05
N ILE A 27 -8.93 11.01 -7.05
CA ILE A 27 -7.88 10.98 -6.02
C ILE A 27 -6.71 10.09 -6.44
N VAL A 28 -6.98 8.94 -7.04
CA VAL A 28 -5.98 7.91 -7.40
C VAL A 28 -4.80 8.47 -8.18
N PRO A 29 -4.95 9.35 -9.19
CA PRO A 29 -3.80 9.93 -9.89
C PRO A 29 -2.81 10.67 -8.97
N GLY A 30 -3.31 11.29 -7.90
CA GLY A 30 -2.48 11.98 -6.90
C GLY A 30 -1.57 11.06 -6.08
N VAL A 31 -1.85 9.75 -6.06
CA VAL A 31 -1.00 8.76 -5.36
C VAL A 31 0.40 8.71 -5.97
N VAL A 32 0.55 8.95 -7.27
CA VAL A 32 1.86 9.02 -7.94
C VAL A 32 2.74 10.10 -7.34
N ASP A 33 2.17 11.27 -7.06
CA ASP A 33 2.91 12.38 -6.46
C ASP A 33 3.34 12.06 -5.03
N VAL A 34 2.48 11.35 -4.28
CA VAL A 34 2.82 10.85 -2.94
C VAL A 34 3.96 9.83 -3.03
N LEU A 35 3.91 8.87 -3.94
CA LEU A 35 4.97 7.89 -4.15
C LEU A 35 6.30 8.56 -4.53
N LYS A 36 6.27 9.59 -5.38
CA LYS A 36 7.45 10.37 -5.76
C LYS A 36 7.99 11.24 -4.64
N SER A 37 7.18 11.64 -3.67
CA SER A 37 7.60 12.44 -2.53
C SER A 37 8.29 11.63 -1.44
N LEU A 38 8.25 10.30 -1.49
CA LEU A 38 8.92 9.44 -0.52
C LEU A 38 10.43 9.61 -0.62
N THR A 39 11.06 9.85 0.51
CA THR A 39 12.52 9.99 0.64
C THR A 39 13.10 8.84 1.44
N PHE A 40 14.25 8.35 1.03
CA PHE A 40 14.92 7.22 1.66
C PHE A 40 16.35 7.62 2.04
N PRO A 41 16.91 7.11 3.15
CA PRO A 41 18.30 7.36 3.53
C PRO A 41 19.30 6.90 2.46
N VAL A 42 18.94 5.85 1.72
CA VAL A 42 19.71 5.33 0.58
C VAL A 42 18.75 5.06 -0.55
N SER A 43 19.06 5.58 -1.71
CA SER A 43 18.30 5.39 -2.94
C SER A 43 19.23 4.96 -4.07
N MET A 44 18.65 4.48 -5.17
CA MET A 44 19.38 4.04 -6.34
C MET A 44 18.66 4.41 -7.64
N HIS A 45 19.44 4.65 -8.68
CA HIS A 45 18.94 4.71 -10.05
C HIS A 45 18.83 3.30 -10.64
N TRP A 46 17.81 3.06 -11.47
CA TRP A 46 17.69 1.83 -12.27
C TRP A 46 16.92 2.07 -13.57
N ALA A 47 17.07 1.16 -14.50
CA ALA A 47 16.34 1.13 -15.77
C ALA A 47 16.36 2.45 -16.58
N GLY A 48 17.40 3.27 -16.44
CA GLY A 48 17.51 4.56 -17.12
C GLY A 48 16.60 5.66 -16.61
N ASN A 49 15.85 5.42 -15.52
CA ASN A 49 15.03 6.45 -14.87
C ASN A 49 15.92 7.51 -14.25
N SER A 50 15.50 8.78 -14.38
CA SER A 50 16.12 9.90 -13.68
C SER A 50 15.71 9.98 -12.21
N PHE A 51 14.69 9.24 -11.82
CA PHE A 51 14.16 9.17 -10.47
C PHE A 51 14.87 8.10 -9.64
N GLU A 52 15.24 8.44 -8.42
CA GLU A 52 15.84 7.52 -7.48
C GLU A 52 14.79 6.93 -6.53
N TYR A 53 14.90 5.64 -6.26
CA TYR A 53 14.05 4.97 -5.29
C TYR A 53 14.84 3.95 -4.47
N ILE A 54 14.27 3.46 -3.35
CA ILE A 54 14.97 2.53 -2.45
C ILE A 54 15.32 1.21 -3.13
N ARG A 55 14.47 0.73 -4.04
CA ARG A 55 14.64 -0.52 -4.80
C ARG A 55 13.95 -0.40 -6.15
N PRO A 56 14.38 -1.19 -7.15
CA PRO A 56 13.63 -1.31 -8.39
C PRO A 56 12.20 -1.77 -8.16
N VAL A 57 11.24 -1.02 -8.69
CA VAL A 57 9.82 -1.38 -8.67
C VAL A 57 9.55 -2.30 -9.85
N HIS A 58 8.89 -3.42 -9.66
CA HIS A 58 8.59 -4.41 -10.68
C HIS A 58 7.12 -4.57 -10.98
N THR A 59 6.29 -4.34 -9.97
CA THR A 59 4.82 -4.43 -10.08
C THR A 59 4.19 -3.31 -9.28
N LEU A 60 3.07 -2.85 -9.75
CA LEU A 60 2.23 -1.87 -9.07
C LEU A 60 0.80 -2.41 -9.07
N THR A 61 0.26 -2.65 -7.88
CA THR A 61 -1.13 -3.11 -7.73
C THR A 61 -1.97 -2.00 -7.12
N VAL A 62 -3.03 -1.61 -7.83
CA VAL A 62 -3.91 -0.52 -7.39
C VAL A 62 -5.35 -1.00 -7.46
N LEU A 63 -5.89 -1.35 -6.31
CA LEU A 63 -7.24 -1.88 -6.16
C LEU A 63 -7.99 -1.15 -5.05
N LEU A 64 -9.26 -0.91 -5.27
CA LEU A 64 -10.23 -0.59 -4.24
C LEU A 64 -11.36 -1.60 -4.32
N ASP A 65 -11.53 -2.40 -3.29
CA ASP A 65 -12.39 -3.59 -3.31
C ASP A 65 -12.03 -4.51 -4.49
N GLU A 66 -12.90 -4.61 -5.49
CA GLU A 66 -12.70 -5.40 -6.71
C GLU A 66 -12.33 -4.53 -7.93
N GLN A 67 -12.35 -3.20 -7.77
CA GLN A 67 -12.10 -2.27 -8.86
C GLN A 67 -10.60 -2.01 -9.02
N GLU A 68 -10.11 -2.15 -10.24
CA GLU A 68 -8.74 -1.82 -10.65
C GLU A 68 -8.67 -0.39 -11.15
N PHE A 69 -7.60 0.33 -10.79
CA PHE A 69 -7.37 1.70 -11.24
C PHE A 69 -6.09 1.79 -12.06
N ASP A 70 -6.17 2.53 -13.14
CA ASP A 70 -5.01 2.85 -13.96
C ASP A 70 -4.10 3.86 -13.22
N LEU A 71 -2.87 3.46 -12.97
CA LEU A 71 -1.85 4.29 -12.37
C LEU A 71 -0.50 3.94 -12.98
N ASP A 72 0.23 4.94 -13.47
CA ASP A 72 1.57 4.76 -14.00
C ASP A 72 2.62 5.33 -13.04
N PHE A 73 3.56 4.51 -12.60
CA PHE A 73 4.66 4.92 -11.75
C PHE A 73 5.97 4.32 -12.25
N LEU A 74 6.94 5.16 -12.61
CA LEU A 74 8.26 4.76 -13.12
C LEU A 74 8.19 3.78 -14.30
N ASP A 75 7.37 4.12 -15.29
CA ASP A 75 7.09 3.31 -16.50
C ASP A 75 6.43 1.95 -16.22
N ILE A 76 5.95 1.73 -15.00
CA ILE A 76 5.21 0.52 -14.63
C ILE A 76 3.74 0.87 -14.52
N LYS A 77 2.93 0.17 -15.30
CA LYS A 77 1.48 0.28 -15.24
C LYS A 77 0.93 -0.47 -14.05
N GLY A 78 0.06 0.20 -13.31
CA GLY A 78 -0.75 -0.43 -12.28
C GLY A 78 -1.61 -1.55 -12.88
N SER A 79 -1.69 -2.65 -12.18
CA SER A 79 -2.54 -3.77 -12.57
C SER A 79 -2.90 -4.59 -11.34
N ARG A 80 -3.84 -5.52 -11.50
CA ARG A 80 -4.13 -6.50 -10.45
C ARG A 80 -3.23 -7.73 -10.50
N VAL A 81 -2.25 -7.76 -11.39
CA VAL A 81 -1.31 -8.87 -11.49
C VAL A 81 -0.11 -8.60 -10.60
N SER A 82 0.17 -9.52 -9.70
CA SER A 82 1.34 -9.48 -8.81
C SER A 82 2.22 -10.71 -9.05
N ARG A 83 3.46 -10.63 -8.61
CA ARG A 83 4.39 -11.74 -8.69
C ARG A 83 4.37 -12.53 -7.39
N GLY A 84 4.33 -13.84 -7.54
CA GLY A 84 4.55 -14.76 -6.43
C GLY A 84 6.03 -14.89 -6.05
N HIS A 85 6.32 -15.87 -5.20
CA HIS A 85 7.69 -16.21 -4.84
C HIS A 85 8.51 -16.57 -6.08
N ARG A 86 9.73 -16.05 -6.16
CA ARG A 86 10.59 -16.09 -7.34
C ARG A 86 10.81 -17.50 -7.92
N PHE A 87 10.87 -18.52 -7.08
CA PHE A 87 11.15 -19.89 -7.49
C PHE A 87 9.96 -20.84 -7.30
N LEU A 88 9.12 -20.61 -6.30
CA LEU A 88 8.03 -21.48 -5.91
C LEU A 88 6.68 -21.02 -6.45
N GLY A 89 6.51 -19.72 -6.64
CA GLY A 89 5.26 -19.10 -7.08
C GLY A 89 5.25 -18.77 -8.57
N LYS A 90 4.12 -18.24 -8.98
CA LYS A 90 3.87 -17.74 -10.35
C LYS A 90 3.22 -16.36 -10.25
N GLU A 91 3.09 -15.69 -11.39
CA GLU A 91 2.23 -14.50 -11.47
C GLU A 91 0.80 -14.89 -11.08
N THR A 92 0.19 -14.05 -10.27
CA THR A 92 -1.17 -14.25 -9.81
C THR A 92 -2.00 -12.99 -10.00
N LYS A 93 -3.28 -13.20 -10.33
CA LYS A 93 -4.25 -12.13 -10.45
C LYS A 93 -4.95 -11.96 -9.11
N ILE A 94 -4.74 -10.84 -8.46
CA ILE A 94 -5.42 -10.48 -7.21
C ILE A 94 -6.91 -10.25 -7.51
N GLN A 95 -7.78 -10.95 -6.81
CA GLN A 95 -9.22 -10.89 -7.08
C GLN A 95 -9.84 -9.62 -6.50
N SER A 96 -9.46 -9.27 -5.28
CA SER A 96 -9.91 -8.06 -4.60
C SER A 96 -8.84 -7.55 -3.65
N ALA A 97 -8.99 -6.33 -3.16
CA ALA A 97 -8.12 -5.79 -2.12
C ALA A 97 -8.15 -6.66 -0.84
N LEU A 98 -9.32 -7.22 -0.51
CA LEU A 98 -9.49 -8.09 0.67
C LEU A 98 -8.83 -9.47 0.51
N SER A 99 -8.71 -9.98 -0.71
CA SER A 99 -8.07 -11.29 -0.97
C SER A 99 -6.56 -11.19 -1.21
N TYR A 100 -5.98 -9.99 -1.15
CA TYR A 100 -4.59 -9.73 -1.52
C TYR A 100 -3.59 -10.64 -0.80
N GLU A 101 -3.68 -10.74 0.50
CA GLU A 101 -2.76 -11.55 1.31
C GLU A 101 -2.92 -13.04 1.04
N GLU A 102 -4.17 -13.50 0.91
CA GLU A 102 -4.45 -14.90 0.61
C GLU A 102 -4.01 -15.31 -0.80
N ASP A 103 -4.25 -14.44 -1.79
CA ASP A 103 -3.83 -14.70 -3.18
C ASP A 103 -2.31 -14.75 -3.30
N LEU A 104 -1.58 -13.90 -2.58
CA LEU A 104 -0.12 -13.95 -2.49
C LEU A 104 0.37 -15.17 -1.72
N ARG A 105 -0.32 -15.58 -0.64
CA ARG A 105 0.02 -16.77 0.15
C ARG A 105 -0.04 -18.04 -0.70
N LYS A 106 -1.04 -18.17 -1.57
CA LYS A 106 -1.14 -19.29 -2.54
C LYS A 106 0.07 -19.33 -3.50
N GLN A 107 0.77 -18.22 -3.63
CA GLN A 107 1.98 -18.10 -4.44
C GLN A 107 3.26 -18.03 -3.58
N PHE A 108 3.22 -18.54 -2.35
CA PHE A 108 4.34 -18.62 -1.41
C PHE A 108 4.92 -17.27 -1.00
N VAL A 109 4.08 -16.25 -0.91
CA VAL A 109 4.46 -14.93 -0.40
C VAL A 109 3.60 -14.61 0.82
N ILE A 110 4.26 -14.36 1.95
CA ILE A 110 3.62 -13.86 3.17
C ILE A 110 3.74 -12.34 3.16
N ALA A 111 2.63 -11.66 2.90
CA ALA A 111 2.63 -10.21 2.73
C ALA A 111 2.77 -9.48 4.07
N ASP A 112 2.06 -9.93 5.11
CA ASP A 112 2.15 -9.37 6.45
C ASP A 112 3.54 -9.59 7.06
N PRO A 113 4.29 -8.52 7.39
CA PRO A 113 5.60 -8.63 8.02
C PRO A 113 5.55 -9.22 9.43
N CYS A 114 4.50 -8.93 10.20
CA CYS A 114 4.37 -9.45 11.58
C CYS A 114 4.13 -10.96 11.56
N GLU A 115 3.24 -11.42 10.70
CA GLU A 115 3.02 -12.85 10.51
C GLU A 115 4.29 -13.57 10.02
N ARG A 116 4.99 -13.00 9.05
CA ARG A 116 6.24 -13.55 8.53
C ARG A 116 7.31 -13.68 9.60
N GLU A 117 7.45 -12.67 10.46
CA GLU A 117 8.38 -12.69 11.59
C GLU A 117 8.00 -13.81 12.57
N GLN A 118 6.72 -13.92 12.94
CA GLN A 118 6.25 -14.96 13.85
C GLN A 118 6.52 -16.36 13.29
N MET A 119 6.24 -16.58 12.02
CA MET A 119 6.51 -17.86 11.36
C MET A 119 8.01 -18.24 11.41
N ILE A 120 8.91 -17.27 11.22
CA ILE A 120 10.35 -17.50 11.31
C ILE A 120 10.73 -17.90 12.72
N VAL A 121 10.26 -17.17 13.74
CA VAL A 121 10.55 -17.45 15.15
C VAL A 121 10.06 -18.84 15.55
N ASP A 122 8.86 -19.22 15.14
CA ASP A 122 8.28 -20.52 15.47
C ASP A 122 9.04 -21.68 14.81
N GLN A 123 9.44 -21.52 13.54
CA GLN A 123 10.28 -22.52 12.85
C GLN A 123 11.67 -22.67 13.51
N ILE A 124 12.28 -21.58 13.97
CA ILE A 124 13.55 -21.64 14.70
C ILE A 124 13.38 -22.46 15.99
N LYS A 125 12.34 -22.19 16.80
CA LYS A 125 12.04 -22.93 18.03
C LYS A 125 11.80 -24.42 17.77
N GLU A 126 11.12 -24.77 16.68
CA GLU A 126 10.90 -26.17 16.29
C GLU A 126 12.22 -26.90 15.95
N ILE A 127 13.18 -26.18 15.37
CA ILE A 127 14.50 -26.74 15.04
C ILE A 127 15.34 -26.91 16.31
N GLU A 128 15.29 -25.93 17.23
CA GLU A 128 16.01 -26.00 18.52
C GLU A 128 15.52 -27.15 19.42
N ALA A 129 14.25 -27.53 19.30
CA ALA A 129 13.64 -28.59 20.09
C ALA A 129 13.97 -30.02 19.60
N LYS A 130 14.63 -30.18 18.47
CA LYS A 130 15.05 -31.46 17.85
C LYS A 130 16.48 -31.82 18.21
#